data_a55f03ee6a23d47bd244a1892ca41a3c
#
_entry.id   a55f03ee6a23d47bd244a1892ca41a3c
#
_cell.length_a   1.000
_cell.length_b   1.000
_cell.length_c   1.000
_cell.angle_alpha   90.00
_cell.angle_beta   90.00
_cell.angle_gamma   90.00
#
_symmetry.space_group_name_H-M   'P 1'
#
loop_
_entity.id
_entity.type
_entity.pdbx_description
1 polymer ?
#
loop_
_entity_poly.entity_id
_entity_poly.type
_entity_poly.pdbx_seq_one_letter_code
_entity_poly.pdbx_strand_id
1 'polypeptide(L)'
;MKITYIHHSSFLVETEENYFLFDYFEGKLPQLKEDKPLLVFASHRHGDHFSPVIFDLVKTHASTGFVLSDDIWKRRVPEELMGKTYFIGPEEELDLQAPFTGPSGVKVHGFKSTDEGVAFLIETEGKRIYHAGDLNNWVWEGEPEADNKRMSQRFHQE
;
A
#
# COMPACT_ATOMS: atom_id res chain seq x y z
N MET A 1 10.33 -11.04 10.82
CA MET A 1 9.14 -10.33 10.29
C MET A 1 7.98 -10.56 11.23
N LYS A 2 7.25 -9.50 11.59
CA LYS A 2 6.04 -9.53 12.41
C LYS A 2 4.91 -8.85 11.63
N ILE A 3 3.72 -9.46 11.60
CA ILE A 3 2.53 -8.91 10.95
C ILE A 3 1.51 -8.61 12.04
N THR A 4 0.95 -7.39 12.04
CA THR A 4 -0.09 -6.95 12.96
C THR A 4 -1.29 -6.49 12.16
N TYR A 5 -2.44 -7.13 12.35
CA TYR A 5 -3.71 -6.68 11.80
C TYR A 5 -4.19 -5.44 12.57
N ILE A 6 -4.58 -4.41 11.86
CA ILE A 6 -5.05 -3.15 12.45
C ILE A 6 -6.58 -3.06 12.34
N HIS A 7 -7.10 -2.96 11.13
CA HIS A 7 -8.52 -2.85 10.85
C HIS A 7 -8.78 -3.08 9.36
N HIS A 8 -9.91 -3.69 8.99
CA HIS A 8 -10.30 -3.93 7.59
C HIS A 8 -9.14 -4.52 6.76
N SER A 9 -8.71 -3.85 5.71
CA SER A 9 -7.54 -4.24 4.88
C SER A 9 -6.22 -3.66 5.41
N SER A 10 -6.22 -3.03 6.59
CA SER A 10 -5.04 -2.40 7.16
C SER A 10 -4.17 -3.37 7.95
N PHE A 11 -2.89 -3.46 7.56
CA PHE A 11 -1.87 -4.28 8.20
C PHE A 11 -0.59 -3.48 8.42
N LEU A 12 0.05 -3.72 9.55
CA LEU A 12 1.43 -3.28 9.80
C LEU A 12 2.36 -4.50 9.72
N VAL A 13 3.36 -4.41 8.85
CA VAL A 13 4.43 -5.41 8.74
C VAL A 13 5.72 -4.79 9.24
N GLU A 14 6.31 -5.41 10.27
CA GLU A 14 7.62 -5.05 10.80
C GLU A 14 8.67 -6.05 10.31
N THR A 15 9.73 -5.55 9.70
CA THR A 15 10.93 -6.29 9.33
C THR A 15 12.10 -5.89 10.23
N GLU A 16 13.31 -6.28 9.89
CA GLU A 16 14.51 -5.87 10.66
C GLU A 16 14.81 -4.38 10.44
N GLU A 17 14.62 -3.90 9.20
CA GLU A 17 15.03 -2.57 8.78
C GLU A 17 13.88 -1.59 8.58
N ASN A 18 12.62 -2.07 8.42
CA ASN A 18 11.51 -1.24 7.98
C ASN A 18 10.20 -1.55 8.71
N TYR A 19 9.30 -0.56 8.69
CA TYR A 19 7.87 -0.72 8.90
C TYR A 19 7.11 -0.47 7.58
N PHE A 20 6.14 -1.33 7.27
CA PHE A 20 5.24 -1.20 6.13
C PHE A 20 3.81 -1.17 6.65
N LEU A 21 3.10 -0.06 6.44
CA LEU A 21 1.71 0.11 6.84
C LEU A 21 0.84 0.18 5.59
N PHE A 22 -0.10 -0.75 5.46
CA PHE A 22 -0.98 -0.88 4.31
C PHE A 22 -2.38 -0.40 4.62
N ASP A 23 -2.99 0.35 3.68
CA ASP A 23 -4.40 0.74 3.62
C ASP A 23 -4.95 1.22 4.97
N TYR A 24 -4.21 2.12 5.63
CA TYR A 24 -4.58 2.63 6.94
C TYR A 24 -5.52 3.82 6.82
N PHE A 25 -6.69 3.72 7.41
CA PHE A 25 -7.67 4.80 7.50
C PHE A 25 -8.18 5.01 8.93
N GLU A 26 -8.17 3.97 9.75
CA GLU A 26 -8.53 4.02 11.17
C GLU A 26 -7.92 2.84 11.95
N GLY A 27 -8.10 2.86 13.27
CA GLY A 27 -7.61 1.82 14.16
C GLY A 27 -6.41 2.26 14.99
N LYS A 28 -6.04 1.44 15.95
CA LYS A 28 -4.93 1.73 16.88
C LYS A 28 -3.65 1.11 16.36
N LEU A 29 -2.69 1.94 16.02
CA LEU A 29 -1.33 1.49 15.71
C LEU A 29 -0.56 1.12 16.99
N PRO A 30 0.27 0.06 16.95
CA PRO A 30 1.23 -0.18 18.01
C PRO A 30 2.26 0.95 18.07
N GLN A 31 2.95 1.08 19.19
CA GLN A 31 4.06 2.02 19.29
C GLN A 31 5.19 1.58 18.35
N LEU A 32 5.54 2.43 17.40
CA LEU A 32 6.65 2.24 16.50
C LEU A 32 7.94 2.77 17.13
N LYS A 33 9.05 2.12 16.88
CA LYS A 33 10.38 2.59 17.26
C LYS A 33 10.87 3.59 16.21
N GLU A 34 11.51 4.65 16.63
CA GLU A 34 12.03 5.70 15.72
C GLU A 34 13.31 5.28 14.97
N ASP A 35 13.87 4.13 15.29
CA ASP A 35 15.10 3.61 14.68
C ASP A 35 14.93 2.99 13.28
N LYS A 36 13.68 2.84 12.83
CA LYS A 36 13.36 2.28 11.51
C LYS A 36 12.43 3.22 10.73
N PRO A 37 12.64 3.37 9.42
CA PRO A 37 11.70 4.10 8.56
C PRO A 37 10.34 3.40 8.46
N LEU A 38 9.31 4.22 8.22
CA LEU A 38 7.94 3.78 7.96
C LEU A 38 7.56 4.11 6.51
N LEU A 39 7.20 3.10 5.74
CA LEU A 39 6.57 3.26 4.44
C LEU A 39 5.07 2.98 4.56
N VAL A 40 4.26 3.95 4.15
CA VAL A 40 2.80 3.87 4.17
C VAL A 40 2.29 3.67 2.76
N PHE A 41 1.52 2.62 2.55
CA PHE A 41 0.95 2.21 1.27
C PHE A 41 -0.55 2.42 1.25
N ALA A 42 -1.08 2.91 0.14
CA ALA A 42 -2.52 2.92 -0.12
C ALA A 42 -2.78 2.36 -1.52
N SER A 43 -3.52 1.24 -1.56
CA SER A 43 -3.75 0.45 -2.77
C SER A 43 -4.68 1.15 -3.76
N HIS A 44 -5.63 1.95 -3.30
CA HIS A 44 -6.55 2.73 -4.13
C HIS A 44 -7.24 3.84 -3.33
N ARG A 45 -8.03 4.67 -4.02
CA ARG A 45 -8.60 5.91 -3.48
C ARG A 45 -9.82 5.76 -2.56
N HIS A 46 -10.41 4.58 -2.40
CA HIS A 46 -11.59 4.37 -1.55
C HIS A 46 -11.31 4.68 -0.08
N GLY A 47 -12.36 5.13 0.65
CA GLY A 47 -12.20 5.68 2.00
C GLY A 47 -11.79 4.68 3.07
N ASP A 48 -11.93 3.40 2.81
CA ASP A 48 -11.53 2.26 3.64
C ASP A 48 -10.14 1.69 3.29
N HIS A 49 -9.45 2.29 2.29
CA HIS A 49 -8.06 1.99 1.91
C HIS A 49 -7.17 3.23 1.93
N PHE A 50 -7.74 4.42 1.72
CA PHE A 50 -7.01 5.68 1.79
C PHE A 50 -7.75 6.75 2.59
N SER A 51 -7.10 7.26 3.63
CA SER A 51 -7.55 8.43 4.39
C SER A 51 -6.40 9.43 4.56
N PRO A 52 -6.65 10.75 4.50
CA PRO A 52 -5.64 11.77 4.79
C PRO A 52 -4.99 11.65 6.17
N VAL A 53 -5.56 10.87 7.09
CA VAL A 53 -4.98 10.59 8.41
C VAL A 53 -3.59 9.99 8.34
N ILE A 54 -3.24 9.29 7.24
CA ILE A 54 -1.90 8.73 7.04
C ILE A 54 -0.81 9.81 7.05
N PHE A 55 -1.11 11.02 6.60
CA PHE A 55 -0.17 12.13 6.56
C PHE A 55 0.19 12.68 7.94
N ASP A 56 -0.67 12.46 8.94
CA ASP A 56 -0.37 12.84 10.32
C ASP A 56 0.71 11.97 10.97
N LEU A 57 1.00 10.80 10.40
CA LEU A 57 2.01 9.88 10.91
C LEU A 57 3.43 10.50 10.93
N VAL A 58 3.71 11.45 10.03
CA VAL A 58 5.00 12.19 10.05
C VAL A 58 5.23 12.99 11.34
N LYS A 59 4.16 13.30 12.09
CA LYS A 59 4.24 14.03 13.36
C LYS A 59 4.78 13.15 14.49
N THR A 60 4.56 11.85 14.38
CA THR A 60 4.96 10.86 15.39
C THR A 60 6.10 9.97 14.91
N HIS A 61 6.37 9.95 13.60
CA HIS A 61 7.42 9.14 13.01
C HIS A 61 8.08 9.92 11.84
N ALA A 62 9.17 10.62 12.11
CA ALA A 62 9.77 11.58 11.17
C ALA A 62 10.25 10.93 9.84
N SER A 63 10.76 9.69 9.91
CA SER A 63 11.21 8.91 8.75
C SER A 63 10.06 8.17 8.08
N THR A 64 8.97 8.90 7.76
CA THR A 64 7.81 8.36 7.04
C THR A 64 7.85 8.75 5.58
N GLY A 65 7.71 7.77 4.68
CA GLY A 65 7.46 7.94 3.25
C GLY A 65 6.12 7.32 2.85
N PHE A 66 5.61 7.70 1.68
CA PHE A 66 4.30 7.26 1.18
C PHE A 66 4.45 6.67 -0.21
N VAL A 67 3.79 5.54 -0.44
CA VAL A 67 3.65 4.88 -1.75
C VAL A 67 2.16 4.74 -2.02
N LEU A 68 1.65 5.55 -2.92
CA LEU A 68 0.22 5.65 -3.19
C LEU A 68 -0.08 5.15 -4.61
N SER A 69 -1.20 4.47 -4.78
CA SER A 69 -1.70 4.18 -6.13
C SER A 69 -1.91 5.47 -6.93
N ASP A 70 -1.70 5.42 -8.22
CA ASP A 70 -1.82 6.56 -9.14
C ASP A 70 -3.26 7.07 -9.30
N ASP A 71 -4.27 6.27 -8.92
CA ASP A 71 -5.68 6.69 -8.85
C ASP A 71 -5.96 7.65 -7.67
N ILE A 72 -5.04 7.74 -6.70
CA ILE A 72 -5.10 8.71 -5.62
C ILE A 72 -4.57 10.05 -6.14
N TRP A 73 -5.45 11.03 -6.27
CA TRP A 73 -5.11 12.32 -6.86
C TRP A 73 -4.04 13.06 -6.06
N LYS A 74 -3.00 13.54 -6.74
CA LYS A 74 -1.88 14.31 -6.15
C LYS A 74 -2.34 15.49 -5.29
N ARG A 75 -3.48 16.14 -5.63
CA ARG A 75 -4.08 17.24 -4.83
C ARG A 75 -4.58 16.83 -3.44
N ARG A 76 -4.67 15.52 -3.16
CA ARG A 76 -5.01 14.98 -1.82
C ARG A 76 -3.81 14.89 -0.90
N VAL A 77 -2.60 15.02 -1.44
CA VAL A 77 -1.34 14.98 -0.69
C VAL A 77 -0.97 16.41 -0.28
N PRO A 78 -0.65 16.67 1.01
CA PRO A 78 -0.10 17.95 1.43
C PRO A 78 1.15 18.32 0.64
N GLU A 79 1.27 19.58 0.23
CA GLU A 79 2.37 20.07 -0.62
C GLU A 79 3.75 19.77 0.00
N GLU A 80 3.88 19.96 1.30
CA GLU A 80 5.12 19.71 2.06
C GLU A 80 5.52 18.24 2.12
N LEU A 81 4.59 17.31 1.81
CA LEU A 81 4.83 15.86 1.80
C LEU A 81 5.04 15.29 0.40
N MET A 82 4.88 16.09 -0.64
CA MET A 82 5.07 15.63 -2.03
C MET A 82 6.48 15.06 -2.26
N GLY A 83 7.51 15.63 -1.62
CA GLY A 83 8.90 15.11 -1.71
C GLY A 83 9.13 13.78 -0.98
N LYS A 84 8.15 13.29 -0.23
CA LYS A 84 8.16 12.00 0.47
C LYS A 84 7.11 11.02 -0.07
N THR A 85 6.43 11.39 -1.17
CA THR A 85 5.32 10.63 -1.73
C THR A 85 5.66 10.14 -3.14
N TYR A 86 5.53 8.86 -3.34
CA TYR A 86 5.69 8.17 -4.61
C TYR A 86 4.32 7.67 -5.08
N PHE A 87 4.08 7.77 -6.38
CA PHE A 87 2.88 7.23 -7.00
C PHE A 87 3.27 6.05 -7.89
N ILE A 88 2.43 5.02 -7.91
CA ILE A 88 2.68 3.82 -8.69
C ILE A 88 1.38 3.33 -9.32
N GLY A 89 1.40 3.09 -10.62
CA GLY A 89 0.33 2.47 -11.38
C GLY A 89 0.54 0.97 -11.60
N PRO A 90 -0.43 0.33 -12.27
CA PRO A 90 -0.28 -1.06 -12.72
C PRO A 90 0.94 -1.22 -13.64
N GLU A 91 1.66 -2.34 -13.53
CA GLU A 91 2.84 -2.70 -14.31
C GLU A 91 4.06 -1.76 -14.10
N GLU A 92 4.01 -0.90 -13.07
CA GLU A 92 5.11 -0.01 -12.72
C GLU A 92 5.98 -0.59 -11.59
N GLU A 93 7.20 -0.09 -11.50
CA GLU A 93 8.16 -0.45 -10.46
C GLU A 93 8.75 0.81 -9.83
N LEU A 94 9.03 0.74 -8.52
CA LEU A 94 9.78 1.74 -7.77
C LEU A 94 10.97 1.07 -7.09
N ASP A 95 12.13 1.72 -7.12
CA ASP A 95 13.30 1.34 -6.34
C ASP A 95 13.57 2.45 -5.31
N LEU A 96 13.19 2.20 -4.07
CA LEU A 96 13.24 3.18 -2.99
C LEU A 96 14.49 2.94 -2.13
N GLN A 97 15.18 4.05 -1.84
CA GLN A 97 16.40 4.08 -1.06
C GLN A 97 16.25 5.01 0.16
N ALA A 98 17.26 5.06 1.02
CA ALA A 98 17.27 5.99 2.14
C ALA A 98 16.95 7.44 1.68
N PRO A 99 16.31 8.25 2.50
CA PRO A 99 16.08 8.09 3.95
C PRO A 99 14.76 7.38 4.32
N PHE A 100 13.95 6.94 3.37
CA PHE A 100 12.62 6.37 3.66
C PHE A 100 12.62 4.84 3.73
N THR A 101 13.78 4.23 3.53
CA THR A 101 13.99 2.79 3.65
C THR A 101 15.20 2.50 4.51
N GLY A 102 15.27 1.27 5.05
CA GLY A 102 16.48 0.72 5.63
C GLY A 102 17.57 0.48 4.59
N PRO A 103 18.77 0.04 5.03
CA PRO A 103 19.95 -0.10 4.17
C PRO A 103 19.78 -1.02 2.96
N SER A 104 18.92 -2.02 3.06
CA SER A 104 18.65 -2.97 1.96
C SER A 104 17.85 -2.37 0.80
N GLY A 105 17.30 -1.16 0.98
CA GLY A 105 16.36 -0.59 0.02
C GLY A 105 15.03 -1.34 -0.03
N VAL A 106 14.10 -0.82 -0.82
CA VAL A 106 12.77 -1.42 -1.02
C VAL A 106 12.40 -1.33 -2.49
N LYS A 107 12.19 -2.46 -3.15
CA LYS A 107 11.62 -2.51 -4.48
C LYS A 107 10.12 -2.78 -4.36
N VAL A 108 9.32 -1.99 -5.09
CA VAL A 108 7.85 -2.09 -5.11
C VAL A 108 7.40 -2.34 -6.54
N HIS A 109 6.54 -3.34 -6.73
CA HIS A 109 5.87 -3.60 -8.00
C HIS A 109 4.38 -3.39 -7.82
N GLY A 110 3.76 -2.64 -8.74
CA GLY A 110 2.32 -2.46 -8.85
C GLY A 110 1.71 -3.47 -9.81
N PHE A 111 0.78 -4.29 -9.33
CA PHE A 111 -0.03 -5.17 -10.17
C PHE A 111 -1.41 -4.56 -10.38
N LYS A 112 -2.04 -4.88 -11.50
CA LYS A 112 -3.39 -4.38 -11.78
C LYS A 112 -4.41 -5.00 -10.83
N SER A 113 -5.26 -4.16 -10.23
CA SER A 113 -6.39 -4.64 -9.44
C SER A 113 -7.59 -5.00 -10.32
N THR A 114 -8.45 -5.86 -9.83
CA THR A 114 -9.77 -6.16 -10.43
C THR A 114 -10.83 -5.14 -10.00
N ASP A 115 -10.54 -4.36 -8.96
CA ASP A 115 -11.30 -3.17 -8.58
C ASP A 115 -10.57 -1.92 -9.10
N GLU A 116 -10.15 -1.01 -8.24
CA GLU A 116 -9.39 0.20 -8.56
C GLU A 116 -7.95 0.09 -8.04
N GLY A 117 -7.06 0.94 -8.57
CA GLY A 117 -5.68 1.06 -8.13
C GLY A 117 -4.83 -0.18 -8.39
N VAL A 118 -4.02 -0.56 -7.41
CA VAL A 118 -2.99 -1.59 -7.55
C VAL A 118 -2.95 -2.56 -6.36
N ALA A 119 -2.50 -3.79 -6.62
CA ALA A 119 -1.91 -4.65 -5.60
C ALA A 119 -0.40 -4.40 -5.56
N PHE A 120 0.21 -4.55 -4.39
CA PHE A 120 1.65 -4.33 -4.20
C PHE A 120 2.39 -5.64 -3.96
N LEU A 121 3.53 -5.80 -4.63
CA LEU A 121 4.58 -6.73 -4.22
C LEU A 121 5.81 -5.91 -3.78
N ILE A 122 6.25 -6.15 -2.56
CA ILE A 122 7.40 -5.48 -1.96
C ILE A 122 8.51 -6.48 -1.79
N GLU A 123 9.71 -6.15 -2.28
CA GLU A 123 10.92 -6.95 -2.11
C GLU A 123 11.93 -6.15 -1.30
N THR A 124 12.34 -6.69 -0.16
CA THR A 124 13.35 -6.10 0.74
C THR A 124 13.95 -7.17 1.65
N GLU A 125 15.18 -7.01 2.10
CA GLU A 125 15.83 -7.89 3.09
C GLU A 125 15.72 -9.40 2.72
N GLY A 126 15.73 -9.73 1.42
CA GLY A 126 15.52 -11.09 0.92
C GLY A 126 14.12 -11.67 1.16
N LYS A 127 13.14 -10.81 1.47
CA LYS A 127 11.74 -11.16 1.73
C LYS A 127 10.83 -10.58 0.65
N ARG A 128 9.65 -11.20 0.49
CA ARG A 128 8.56 -10.72 -0.35
C ARG A 128 7.32 -10.54 0.49
N ILE A 129 6.69 -9.37 0.34
CA ILE A 129 5.43 -9.01 1.00
C ILE A 129 4.44 -8.66 -0.10
N TYR A 130 3.33 -9.38 -0.18
CA TYR A 130 2.26 -9.11 -1.13
C TYR A 130 1.05 -8.58 -0.39
N HIS A 131 0.52 -7.43 -0.86
CA HIS A 131 -0.72 -6.83 -0.38
C HIS A 131 -1.68 -6.67 -1.55
N ALA A 132 -2.76 -7.43 -1.53
CA ALA A 132 -3.70 -7.51 -2.64
C ALA A 132 -4.57 -6.25 -2.79
N GLY A 133 -4.73 -5.43 -1.73
CA GLY A 133 -5.81 -4.45 -1.73
C GLY A 133 -7.14 -5.17 -2.01
N ASP A 134 -7.90 -4.66 -2.96
CA ASP A 134 -9.17 -5.25 -3.41
C ASP A 134 -9.03 -6.08 -4.71
N LEU A 135 -7.82 -6.56 -5.00
CA LEU A 135 -7.64 -7.58 -6.04
C LEU A 135 -8.28 -8.90 -5.60
N ASN A 136 -9.42 -9.24 -6.18
CA ASN A 136 -10.17 -10.44 -5.85
C ASN A 136 -10.96 -10.95 -7.06
N ASN A 137 -11.29 -12.22 -7.04
CA ASN A 137 -12.21 -12.82 -8.01
C ASN A 137 -13.66 -12.55 -7.57
N TRP A 138 -14.12 -11.33 -7.84
CA TRP A 138 -15.48 -10.91 -7.47
C TRP A 138 -16.52 -11.66 -8.31
N VAL A 139 -17.34 -12.46 -7.66
CA VAL A 139 -18.50 -13.11 -8.26
C VAL A 139 -19.73 -12.67 -7.47
N TRP A 140 -20.62 -11.94 -8.14
CA TRP A 140 -21.81 -11.38 -7.51
C TRP A 140 -23.06 -12.16 -7.92
N GLU A 141 -23.84 -12.58 -6.93
CA GLU A 141 -25.16 -13.15 -7.15
C GLU A 141 -26.11 -12.08 -7.75
N GLY A 142 -26.76 -12.41 -8.86
CA GLY A 142 -27.67 -11.49 -9.56
C GLY A 142 -27.04 -10.66 -10.68
N GLU A 143 -25.71 -10.62 -10.79
CA GLU A 143 -25.04 -10.00 -11.95
C GLU A 143 -25.04 -10.95 -13.17
N PRO A 144 -25.03 -10.38 -14.40
CA PRO A 144 -24.94 -11.19 -15.61
C PRO A 144 -23.74 -12.16 -15.59
N GLU A 145 -23.94 -13.40 -15.99
CA GLU A 145 -22.87 -14.42 -16.05
C GLU A 145 -21.64 -13.94 -16.86
N ALA A 146 -21.88 -13.15 -17.92
CA ALA A 146 -20.82 -12.58 -18.74
C ALA A 146 -19.92 -11.61 -17.96
N ASP A 147 -20.47 -10.87 -16.99
CA ASP A 147 -19.73 -9.92 -16.18
C ASP A 147 -18.90 -10.64 -15.11
N ASN A 148 -19.48 -11.63 -14.45
CA ASN A 148 -18.75 -12.52 -13.53
C ASN A 148 -17.63 -13.26 -14.25
N LYS A 149 -17.84 -13.73 -15.49
CA LYS A 149 -16.81 -14.38 -16.30
C LYS A 149 -15.68 -13.43 -16.67
N ARG A 150 -16.00 -12.18 -17.06
CA ARG A 150 -14.97 -11.16 -17.35
C ARG A 150 -14.13 -10.84 -16.10
N MET A 151 -14.77 -10.71 -14.95
CA MET A 151 -14.09 -10.48 -13.68
C MET A 151 -13.13 -11.62 -13.36
N SER A 152 -13.58 -12.86 -13.45
CA SER A 152 -12.75 -14.04 -13.22
C SER A 152 -11.57 -14.12 -14.20
N GLN A 153 -11.79 -13.79 -15.47
CA GLN A 153 -10.70 -13.75 -16.46
C GLN A 153 -9.65 -12.67 -16.12
N ARG A 154 -10.09 -11.49 -15.69
CA ARG A 154 -9.17 -10.42 -15.27
C ARG A 154 -8.36 -10.83 -14.04
N PHE A 155 -9.01 -11.44 -13.05
CA PHE A 155 -8.33 -11.91 -11.83
C PHE A 155 -7.24 -12.95 -12.13
N HIS A 156 -7.47 -13.86 -13.09
CA HIS A 156 -6.50 -14.90 -13.45
C HIS A 156 -5.35 -14.42 -14.37
N GLN A 157 -5.38 -13.16 -14.80
CA GLN A 157 -4.30 -12.56 -15.59
C GLN A 157 -3.23 -11.90 -14.72
N GLU A 158 -3.58 -11.57 -13.46
CA GLU A 158 -2.68 -11.02 -12.44
C GLU A 158 -2.12 -12.11 -11.52
#